data_bd58b3e07d04e5c1e5f4a02f9a050364
#
_entry.id   bd58b3e07d04e5c1e5f4a02f9a050364
#
_cell.length_a   1.000
_cell.length_b   1.000
_cell.length_c   1.000
_cell.angle_alpha   90.00
_cell.angle_beta   90.00
_cell.angle_gamma   90.00
#
_symmetry.space_group_name_H-M   'P 1'
#
loop_
_entity.id
_entity.type
_entity.pdbx_description
1 polymer ?
#
loop_
_entity_poly.entity_id
_entity_poly.type
_entity_poly.pdbx_seq_one_letter_code
_entity_poly.pdbx_strand_id
1 'polypeptide(L)'
;MPEASVHICLNKKRKQLISLVEEELKKDRQCSVYGLKPVYPLSFEEVLIPTILGRDFPYGYNAANMGVLVLDVQAILHTYEAVALGKPLIERVVALGGTGFSRPTYITIRIGTSVGEVIAGRLVEGEKHRLLFDSINTGETIKDPAAPVNRTVSSIIAIPEGEKGEVLAFAQPGFNKDSVSNTFFSNILPVKKKYNTNLHGEKRACISCSFCINVCPVGIYPNLLFKYAERDIIDEYLTRYKIFNCIECNLCTYVCPSKIPVSSLIKEGKRKLEREGINADEAVLSRFNLKGRDR
;
A
#
# COMPACT_ATOMS: atom_id res chain seq x y z
N MET A 1 -29.28 -12.36 13.66
CA MET A 1 -28.26 -11.38 13.23
C MET A 1 -28.82 -10.70 11.98
N PRO A 2 -28.66 -9.39 11.80
CA PRO A 2 -28.97 -8.80 10.51
C PRO A 2 -28.11 -9.52 9.45
N GLU A 3 -28.72 -9.85 8.33
CA GLU A 3 -28.02 -10.53 7.24
C GLU A 3 -26.91 -9.63 6.72
N ALA A 4 -25.67 -10.14 6.69
CA ALA A 4 -24.53 -9.37 6.19
C ALA A 4 -24.61 -9.24 4.67
N SER A 5 -24.42 -8.03 4.14
CA SER A 5 -24.24 -7.84 2.70
C SER A 5 -22.78 -8.17 2.30
N VAL A 6 -22.63 -8.87 1.19
CA VAL A 6 -21.33 -9.27 0.65
C VAL A 6 -21.02 -8.47 -0.60
N HIS A 7 -19.87 -7.81 -0.63
CA HIS A 7 -19.41 -6.99 -1.74
C HIS A 7 -18.12 -7.60 -2.32
N ILE A 8 -18.19 -8.14 -3.53
CA ILE A 8 -17.07 -8.79 -4.21
C ILE A 8 -16.42 -7.82 -5.17
N CYS A 9 -15.19 -7.44 -4.91
CA CYS A 9 -14.44 -6.46 -5.68
C CYS A 9 -13.43 -7.16 -6.59
N LEU A 10 -13.59 -7.02 -7.90
CA LEU A 10 -12.77 -7.66 -8.91
C LEU A 10 -12.11 -6.63 -9.84
N ASN A 11 -10.95 -6.98 -10.39
CA ASN A 11 -10.31 -6.17 -11.41
C ASN A 11 -11.16 -6.13 -12.68
N LYS A 12 -11.65 -4.93 -13.08
CA LYS A 12 -12.51 -4.74 -14.25
C LYS A 12 -11.93 -5.20 -15.59
N LYS A 13 -10.60 -5.39 -15.66
CA LYS A 13 -9.94 -5.94 -16.85
C LYS A 13 -10.21 -7.45 -16.99
N ARG A 14 -10.62 -8.14 -15.93
CA ARG A 14 -10.92 -9.58 -15.88
C ARG A 14 -12.41 -9.83 -16.16
N LYS A 15 -12.90 -9.42 -17.33
CA LYS A 15 -14.31 -9.49 -17.69
C LYS A 15 -14.91 -10.90 -17.57
N GLN A 16 -14.18 -11.93 -18.04
CA GLN A 16 -14.62 -13.33 -17.95
C GLN A 16 -14.82 -13.78 -16.50
N LEU A 17 -13.90 -13.39 -15.59
CA LEU A 17 -14.03 -13.72 -14.18
C LEU A 17 -15.23 -13.01 -13.54
N ILE A 18 -15.45 -11.74 -13.88
CA ILE A 18 -16.60 -10.98 -13.40
C ILE A 18 -17.89 -11.67 -13.83
N SER A 19 -18.05 -12.00 -15.12
CA SER A 19 -19.26 -12.67 -15.64
C SER A 19 -19.50 -14.03 -14.99
N LEU A 20 -18.44 -14.80 -14.75
CA LEU A 20 -18.54 -16.10 -14.06
C LEU A 20 -19.05 -15.95 -12.64
N VAL A 21 -18.47 -14.99 -11.88
CA VAL A 21 -18.87 -14.74 -10.49
C VAL A 21 -20.31 -14.18 -10.43
N GLU A 22 -20.67 -13.29 -11.34
CA GLU A 22 -22.04 -12.77 -11.44
C GLU A 22 -23.05 -13.88 -11.78
N GLU A 23 -22.67 -14.83 -12.61
CA GLU A 23 -23.54 -15.96 -12.98
C GLU A 23 -23.78 -16.90 -11.80
N GLU A 24 -22.73 -17.26 -11.07
CA GLU A 24 -22.83 -18.10 -9.88
C GLU A 24 -23.67 -17.44 -8.77
N LEU A 25 -23.59 -16.13 -8.64
CA LEU A 25 -24.26 -15.38 -7.57
C LEU A 25 -25.63 -14.80 -7.95
N LYS A 26 -26.13 -15.05 -9.15
CA LYS A 26 -27.45 -14.53 -9.62
C LYS A 26 -28.62 -14.78 -8.69
N LYS A 27 -28.56 -15.86 -7.92
CA LYS A 27 -29.62 -16.27 -6.98
C LYS A 27 -29.46 -15.70 -5.59
N ASP A 28 -28.28 -15.15 -5.29
CA ASP A 28 -27.97 -14.61 -3.97
C ASP A 28 -28.13 -13.09 -3.96
N ARG A 29 -29.25 -12.64 -3.36
CA ARG A 29 -29.58 -11.19 -3.28
C ARG A 29 -28.68 -10.41 -2.31
N GLN A 30 -27.90 -11.08 -1.49
CA GLN A 30 -27.01 -10.45 -0.51
C GLN A 30 -25.64 -10.13 -1.10
N CYS A 31 -25.31 -10.72 -2.25
CA CYS A 31 -24.04 -10.56 -2.93
C CYS A 31 -24.10 -9.51 -4.04
N SER A 32 -23.12 -8.62 -4.07
CA SER A 32 -22.93 -7.63 -5.13
C SER A 32 -21.52 -7.70 -5.69
N VAL A 33 -21.39 -7.67 -7.01
CA VAL A 33 -20.09 -7.76 -7.70
C VAL A 33 -19.72 -6.41 -8.29
N TYR A 34 -18.47 -5.96 -8.06
CA TYR A 34 -17.95 -4.68 -8.51
C TYR A 34 -16.70 -4.87 -9.36
N GLY A 35 -16.73 -4.37 -10.58
CA GLY A 35 -15.55 -4.28 -11.46
C GLY A 35 -14.76 -3.01 -11.24
N LEU A 36 -13.66 -3.07 -10.49
CA LEU A 36 -12.85 -1.92 -10.10
C LEU A 36 -11.65 -1.71 -11.02
N LYS A 37 -11.26 -0.44 -11.22
CA LYS A 37 -9.99 -0.12 -11.89
C LYS A 37 -8.82 -0.60 -11.02
N PRO A 38 -7.81 -1.30 -11.58
CA PRO A 38 -6.64 -1.71 -10.82
C PRO A 38 -5.68 -0.53 -10.65
N VAL A 39 -6.02 0.40 -9.78
CA VAL A 39 -5.21 1.58 -9.45
C VAL A 39 -4.79 1.51 -7.99
N TYR A 40 -3.53 1.80 -7.73
CA TYR A 40 -3.01 1.91 -6.38
C TYR A 40 -3.42 3.27 -5.78
N PRO A 41 -3.86 3.35 -4.52
CA PRO A 41 -3.94 2.32 -3.48
C PRO A 41 -5.37 1.82 -3.20
N LEU A 42 -6.18 1.56 -4.21
CA LEU A 42 -7.61 1.24 -4.07
C LEU A 42 -7.90 0.02 -3.17
N SER A 43 -6.93 -0.86 -2.96
CA SER A 43 -7.06 -2.04 -2.09
C SER A 43 -6.97 -1.74 -0.58
N PHE A 44 -6.60 -0.51 -0.21
CA PHE A 44 -6.61 -0.10 1.20
C PHE A 44 -8.05 0.10 1.68
N GLU A 45 -8.35 -0.34 2.90
CA GLU A 45 -9.70 -0.31 3.46
C GLU A 45 -10.28 1.11 3.46
N GLU A 46 -9.46 2.10 3.81
CA GLU A 46 -9.84 3.52 3.89
C GLU A 46 -10.14 4.15 2.52
N VAL A 47 -9.79 3.47 1.44
CA VAL A 47 -10.11 3.87 0.06
C VAL A 47 -11.19 2.99 -0.53
N LEU A 48 -11.13 1.69 -0.28
CA LEU A 48 -12.05 0.70 -0.83
C LEU A 48 -13.47 0.86 -0.25
N ILE A 49 -13.58 0.98 1.08
CA ILE A 49 -14.88 1.08 1.76
C ILE A 49 -15.67 2.30 1.29
N PRO A 50 -15.12 3.53 1.28
CA PRO A 50 -15.82 4.68 0.72
C PRO A 50 -16.22 4.51 -0.75
N THR A 51 -15.34 3.87 -1.54
CA THR A 51 -15.59 3.65 -2.97
C THR A 51 -16.79 2.72 -3.21
N ILE A 52 -16.96 1.68 -2.38
CA ILE A 52 -17.99 0.67 -2.55
C ILE A 52 -19.30 1.05 -1.84
N LEU A 53 -19.19 1.52 -0.59
CA LEU A 53 -20.35 1.78 0.24
C LEU A 53 -20.84 3.23 0.15
N GLY A 54 -20.09 4.15 -0.47
CA GLY A 54 -20.42 5.57 -0.50
C GLY A 54 -20.47 6.22 0.88
N ARG A 55 -19.78 5.66 1.87
CA ARG A 55 -19.73 6.15 3.25
C ARG A 55 -18.36 6.72 3.54
N ASP A 56 -18.32 7.90 4.17
CA ASP A 56 -17.06 8.47 4.62
C ASP A 56 -16.38 7.57 5.65
N PHE A 57 -15.06 7.49 5.56
CA PHE A 57 -14.24 6.76 6.54
C PHE A 57 -13.87 7.74 7.67
N PRO A 58 -14.47 7.61 8.87
CA PRO A 58 -14.28 8.59 9.93
C PRO A 58 -12.83 8.60 10.45
N TYR A 59 -12.39 9.76 10.92
CA TYR A 59 -11.07 9.92 11.51
C TYR A 59 -10.88 9.01 12.72
N GLY A 60 -9.75 8.26 12.74
CA GLY A 60 -9.42 7.34 13.81
C GLY A 60 -10.20 6.02 13.83
N TYR A 61 -11.13 5.82 12.89
CA TYR A 61 -11.86 4.55 12.76
C TYR A 61 -11.03 3.53 11.97
N ASN A 62 -11.32 2.26 12.20
CA ASN A 62 -10.92 1.15 11.34
C ASN A 62 -12.16 0.52 10.70
N ALA A 63 -11.99 -0.43 9.78
CA ALA A 63 -13.11 -1.08 9.10
C ALA A 63 -14.08 -1.78 10.08
N ALA A 64 -13.56 -2.39 11.15
CA ALA A 64 -14.38 -3.06 12.15
C ALA A 64 -15.28 -2.08 12.93
N ASN A 65 -14.80 -0.85 13.20
CA ASN A 65 -15.63 0.20 13.83
C ASN A 65 -16.81 0.62 12.94
N MET A 66 -16.68 0.42 11.63
CA MET A 66 -17.77 0.67 10.67
C MET A 66 -18.68 -0.54 10.44
N GLY A 67 -18.43 -1.65 11.15
CA GLY A 67 -19.13 -2.91 10.94
C GLY A 67 -18.80 -3.59 9.62
N VAL A 68 -17.61 -3.34 9.08
CA VAL A 68 -17.13 -3.88 7.81
C VAL A 68 -15.92 -4.78 8.05
N LEU A 69 -15.86 -5.91 7.36
CA LEU A 69 -14.73 -6.80 7.31
C LEU A 69 -14.22 -6.89 5.86
N VAL A 70 -12.97 -6.57 5.63
CA VAL A 70 -12.33 -6.70 4.32
C VAL A 70 -11.40 -7.91 4.33
N LEU A 71 -11.59 -8.82 3.39
CA LEU A 71 -10.82 -10.05 3.27
C LEU A 71 -10.28 -10.21 1.84
N ASP A 72 -9.06 -10.69 1.72
CA ASP A 72 -8.54 -11.16 0.44
C ASP A 72 -9.10 -12.56 0.09
N VAL A 73 -9.01 -12.92 -1.19
CA VAL A 73 -9.54 -14.20 -1.69
C VAL A 73 -8.91 -15.40 -0.99
N GLN A 74 -7.62 -15.34 -0.65
CA GLN A 74 -6.96 -16.45 0.04
C GLN A 74 -7.46 -16.57 1.49
N ALA A 75 -7.69 -15.43 2.17
CA ALA A 75 -8.24 -15.44 3.52
C ALA A 75 -9.64 -16.08 3.55
N ILE A 76 -10.49 -15.77 2.57
CA ILE A 76 -11.83 -16.39 2.44
C ILE A 76 -11.69 -17.89 2.20
N LEU A 77 -10.86 -18.30 1.24
CA LEU A 77 -10.64 -19.71 0.90
C LEU A 77 -10.13 -20.49 2.11
N HIS A 78 -9.11 -19.99 2.79
CA HIS A 78 -8.53 -20.67 3.95
C HIS A 78 -9.48 -20.72 5.15
N THR A 79 -10.33 -19.69 5.32
CA THR A 79 -11.39 -19.73 6.34
C THR A 79 -12.38 -20.83 6.04
N TYR A 80 -12.84 -20.95 4.78
CA TYR A 80 -13.72 -22.03 4.36
C TYR A 80 -13.06 -23.40 4.56
N GLU A 81 -11.83 -23.59 4.13
CA GLU A 81 -11.08 -24.84 4.32
C GLU A 81 -10.95 -25.22 5.80
N ALA A 82 -10.68 -24.24 6.65
CA ALA A 82 -10.56 -24.50 8.09
C ALA A 82 -11.88 -24.85 8.75
N VAL A 83 -12.95 -24.10 8.46
CA VAL A 83 -14.24 -24.26 9.13
C VAL A 83 -15.07 -25.42 8.55
N ALA A 84 -15.13 -25.53 7.22
CA ALA A 84 -15.97 -26.52 6.56
C ALA A 84 -15.26 -27.87 6.34
N LEU A 85 -13.94 -27.86 6.10
CA LEU A 85 -13.16 -29.04 5.75
C LEU A 85 -12.22 -29.52 6.86
N GLY A 86 -12.08 -28.75 7.95
CA GLY A 86 -11.14 -29.07 9.05
C GLY A 86 -9.66 -29.00 8.63
N LYS A 87 -9.34 -28.35 7.49
CA LYS A 87 -8.00 -28.24 6.96
C LYS A 87 -7.28 -27.02 7.55
N PRO A 88 -6.18 -27.19 8.29
CA PRO A 88 -5.44 -26.06 8.85
C PRO A 88 -4.71 -25.26 7.76
N LEU A 89 -4.51 -23.96 8.01
CA LEU A 89 -3.73 -23.06 7.16
C LEU A 89 -2.22 -23.37 7.32
N ILE A 90 -1.68 -24.19 6.44
CA ILE A 90 -0.25 -24.56 6.41
C ILE A 90 0.45 -24.16 5.10
N GLU A 91 -0.31 -23.88 4.07
CA GLU A 91 0.19 -23.50 2.74
C GLU A 91 -0.45 -22.20 2.25
N ARG A 92 0.27 -21.50 1.41
CA ARG A 92 -0.17 -20.24 0.83
C ARG A 92 0.34 -20.10 -0.60
N VAL A 93 -0.45 -19.45 -1.46
CA VAL A 93 0.01 -19.03 -2.79
C VAL A 93 0.71 -17.67 -2.66
N VAL A 94 1.94 -17.59 -3.15
CA VAL A 94 2.75 -16.38 -3.17
C VAL A 94 3.11 -16.02 -4.60
N ALA A 95 2.92 -14.75 -4.96
CA ALA A 95 3.33 -14.21 -6.25
C ALA A 95 4.82 -13.84 -6.22
N LEU A 96 5.59 -14.29 -7.19
CA LEU A 96 6.94 -13.81 -7.44
C LEU A 96 6.90 -12.78 -8.56
N GLY A 97 7.29 -11.54 -8.28
CA GLY A 97 7.17 -10.43 -9.21
C GLY A 97 8.36 -9.48 -9.19
N GLY A 98 8.35 -8.54 -10.13
CA GLY A 98 9.44 -7.59 -10.32
C GLY A 98 10.41 -8.01 -11.40
N THR A 99 11.27 -7.06 -11.81
CA THR A 99 12.22 -7.25 -12.93
C THR A 99 13.47 -8.05 -12.53
N GLY A 100 13.65 -8.32 -11.23
CA GLY A 100 14.72 -9.14 -10.71
C GLY A 100 14.43 -10.66 -10.76
N PHE A 101 13.19 -11.08 -11.05
CA PHE A 101 12.90 -12.47 -11.34
C PHE A 101 13.02 -12.76 -12.84
N SER A 102 13.70 -13.85 -13.17
CA SER A 102 13.82 -14.32 -14.56
C SER A 102 12.46 -14.65 -15.18
N ARG A 103 11.53 -15.19 -14.39
CA ARG A 103 10.15 -15.49 -14.76
C ARG A 103 9.20 -15.20 -13.62
N PRO A 104 8.41 -14.12 -13.68
CA PRO A 104 7.33 -13.88 -12.71
C PRO A 104 6.32 -15.03 -12.72
N THR A 105 5.92 -15.51 -11.53
CA THR A 105 5.04 -16.68 -11.39
C THR A 105 4.32 -16.69 -10.06
N TYR A 106 3.36 -17.61 -9.91
CA TYR A 106 2.73 -17.94 -8.62
C TYR A 106 3.23 -19.31 -8.17
N ILE A 107 3.51 -19.42 -6.89
CA ILE A 107 3.96 -20.69 -6.29
C ILE A 107 3.18 -20.95 -5.00
N THR A 108 2.89 -22.22 -4.73
CA THR A 108 2.37 -22.64 -3.42
C THR A 108 3.56 -23.00 -2.53
N ILE A 109 3.59 -22.43 -1.35
CA ILE A 109 4.66 -22.68 -0.36
C ILE A 109 4.04 -23.00 0.99
N ARG A 110 4.80 -23.71 1.83
CA ARG A 110 4.47 -23.86 3.24
C ARG A 110 4.80 -22.59 4.00
N ILE A 111 3.91 -22.18 4.91
CA ILE A 111 4.17 -21.09 5.84
C ILE A 111 5.39 -21.45 6.69
N GLY A 112 6.35 -20.54 6.79
CA GLY A 112 7.63 -20.77 7.46
C GLY A 112 8.79 -21.14 6.52
N THR A 113 8.52 -21.43 5.23
CA THR A 113 9.59 -21.62 4.24
C THR A 113 10.46 -20.36 4.17
N SER A 114 11.77 -20.52 4.13
CA SER A 114 12.69 -19.38 4.02
C SER A 114 12.59 -18.69 2.66
N VAL A 115 12.76 -17.37 2.65
CA VAL A 115 12.78 -16.60 1.38
C VAL A 115 13.88 -17.14 0.46
N GLY A 116 15.04 -17.50 1.00
CA GLY A 116 16.16 -18.05 0.24
C GLY A 116 15.77 -19.29 -0.57
N GLU A 117 15.03 -20.23 0.04
CA GLU A 117 14.52 -21.41 -0.69
C GLU A 117 13.50 -21.04 -1.77
N VAL A 118 12.65 -20.05 -1.46
CA VAL A 118 11.63 -19.59 -2.41
C VAL A 118 12.23 -18.95 -3.66
N ILE A 119 13.32 -18.18 -3.52
CA ILE A 119 13.95 -17.47 -4.65
C ILE A 119 15.07 -18.25 -5.34
N ALA A 120 15.49 -19.37 -4.79
CA ALA A 120 16.61 -20.17 -5.32
C ALA A 120 16.43 -20.51 -6.82
N GLY A 121 17.41 -20.16 -7.64
CA GLY A 121 17.40 -20.37 -9.09
C GLY A 121 16.34 -19.59 -9.87
N ARG A 122 15.70 -18.58 -9.27
CA ARG A 122 14.62 -17.80 -9.91
C ARG A 122 14.98 -16.34 -10.18
N LEU A 123 16.05 -15.84 -9.58
CA LEU A 123 16.53 -14.49 -9.80
C LEU A 123 17.35 -14.38 -11.10
N VAL A 124 17.38 -13.19 -11.69
CA VAL A 124 18.26 -12.88 -12.81
C VAL A 124 19.70 -12.93 -12.31
N GLU A 125 20.55 -13.68 -13.00
CA GLU A 125 21.95 -13.86 -12.63
C GLU A 125 22.78 -12.59 -12.90
N GLY A 126 23.83 -12.39 -12.10
CA GLY A 126 24.80 -11.30 -12.28
C GLY A 126 24.34 -9.93 -11.78
N GLU A 127 23.14 -9.81 -11.24
CA GLU A 127 22.61 -8.56 -10.68
C GLU A 127 22.40 -8.68 -9.16
N LYS A 128 22.61 -7.56 -8.44
CA LYS A 128 22.14 -7.44 -7.06
C LYS A 128 20.67 -7.07 -7.05
N HIS A 129 19.91 -7.69 -6.16
CA HIS A 129 18.48 -7.47 -6.05
C HIS A 129 18.09 -6.99 -4.66
N ARG A 130 17.21 -6.01 -4.60
CA ARG A 130 16.44 -5.70 -3.40
C ARG A 130 15.19 -6.56 -3.41
N LEU A 131 15.01 -7.31 -2.33
CA LEU A 131 13.83 -8.15 -2.11
C LEU A 131 12.87 -7.44 -1.18
N LEU A 132 11.58 -7.50 -1.49
CA LEU A 132 10.51 -6.86 -0.73
C LEU A 132 9.37 -7.85 -0.53
N PHE A 133 8.74 -7.82 0.63
CA PHE A 133 7.43 -8.45 0.81
C PHE A 133 6.33 -7.54 0.28
N ASP A 134 5.36 -8.11 -0.41
CA ASP A 134 4.07 -7.58 -0.86
C ASP A 134 4.11 -6.39 -1.83
N SER A 135 4.74 -5.28 -1.52
CA SER A 135 4.60 -4.05 -2.32
C SER A 135 5.91 -3.30 -2.48
N ILE A 136 6.08 -2.67 -3.63
CA ILE A 136 7.19 -1.73 -3.87
C ILE A 136 7.07 -0.49 -3.00
N ASN A 137 5.84 -0.03 -2.74
CA ASN A 137 5.60 1.22 -2.03
C ASN A 137 5.55 1.05 -0.51
N THR A 138 4.96 -0.04 -0.04
CA THR A 138 4.65 -0.28 1.38
C THR A 138 5.31 -1.53 1.93
N GLY A 139 5.92 -2.33 1.06
CA GLY A 139 6.54 -3.59 1.43
C GLY A 139 7.78 -3.43 2.31
N GLU A 140 8.01 -4.43 3.13
CA GLU A 140 9.19 -4.52 3.98
C GLU A 140 10.37 -5.09 3.19
N THR A 141 11.55 -4.45 3.33
CA THR A 141 12.77 -4.95 2.70
C THR A 141 13.25 -6.22 3.41
N ILE A 142 13.41 -7.28 2.66
CA ILE A 142 13.95 -8.55 3.14
C ILE A 142 15.47 -8.43 3.20
N LYS A 143 16.01 -8.37 4.40
CA LYS A 143 17.46 -8.23 4.64
C LYS A 143 18.15 -9.57 4.78
N ASP A 144 17.43 -10.55 5.31
CA ASP A 144 17.95 -11.89 5.58
C ASP A 144 17.19 -12.92 4.71
N PRO A 145 17.86 -13.66 3.83
CA PRO A 145 17.26 -14.74 3.07
C PRO A 145 16.70 -15.88 3.94
N ALA A 146 17.18 -16.03 5.19
CA ALA A 146 16.63 -17.00 6.13
C ALA A 146 15.26 -16.58 6.71
N ALA A 147 14.82 -15.34 6.48
CA ALA A 147 13.53 -14.86 6.95
C ALA A 147 12.39 -15.77 6.46
N PRO A 148 11.48 -16.22 7.36
CA PRO A 148 10.38 -17.08 6.98
C PRO A 148 9.27 -16.31 6.27
N VAL A 149 8.67 -16.94 5.27
CA VAL A 149 7.42 -16.41 4.67
C VAL A 149 6.28 -16.69 5.64
N ASN A 150 5.68 -15.64 6.16
CA ASN A 150 4.57 -15.76 7.11
C ASN A 150 3.19 -15.83 6.40
N ARG A 151 2.13 -16.04 7.19
CA ARG A 151 0.75 -16.17 6.68
C ARG A 151 0.18 -14.91 6.00
N THR A 152 0.78 -13.75 6.17
CA THR A 152 0.28 -12.48 5.61
C THR A 152 0.95 -12.13 4.29
N VAL A 153 2.09 -12.72 3.97
CA VAL A 153 2.84 -12.46 2.75
C VAL A 153 2.08 -12.97 1.53
N SER A 154 1.74 -12.09 0.62
CA SER A 154 1.04 -12.41 -0.64
C SER A 154 1.97 -12.38 -1.85
N SER A 155 3.10 -11.68 -1.76
CA SER A 155 4.08 -11.64 -2.83
C SER A 155 5.50 -11.40 -2.34
N ILE A 156 6.47 -11.83 -3.15
CA ILE A 156 7.87 -11.46 -3.01
C ILE A 156 8.25 -10.72 -4.30
N ILE A 157 8.77 -9.51 -4.15
CA ILE A 157 9.16 -8.65 -5.26
C ILE A 157 10.67 -8.52 -5.29
N ALA A 158 11.28 -8.78 -6.44
CA ALA A 158 12.70 -8.57 -6.68
C ALA A 158 12.90 -7.40 -7.66
N ILE A 159 13.68 -6.41 -7.23
CA ILE A 159 14.02 -5.24 -8.05
C ILE A 159 15.55 -5.13 -8.12
N PRO A 160 16.14 -4.83 -9.29
CA PRO A 160 17.54 -4.57 -9.39
C PRO A 160 18.00 -3.49 -8.40
N GLU A 161 19.02 -3.80 -7.61
CA GLU A 161 19.62 -2.83 -6.71
C GLU A 161 20.48 -1.86 -7.53
N GLY A 162 20.09 -0.59 -7.53
CA GLY A 162 20.84 0.42 -8.23
C GLY A 162 22.20 0.67 -7.59
N GLU A 163 23.22 0.93 -8.41
CA GLU A 163 24.53 1.34 -7.95
C GLU A 163 24.44 2.70 -7.23
N LYS A 164 25.06 2.78 -6.05
CA LYS A 164 25.16 4.05 -5.33
C LYS A 164 26.13 4.94 -6.09
N GLY A 165 25.64 6.09 -6.59
CA GLY A 165 26.48 7.15 -7.12
C GLY A 165 26.51 7.25 -8.63
N GLU A 166 25.34 7.33 -9.29
CA GLU A 166 25.28 7.83 -10.66
C GLU A 166 25.88 9.24 -10.69
N VAL A 167 27.03 9.39 -11.35
CA VAL A 167 27.68 10.69 -11.54
C VAL A 167 26.72 11.63 -12.29
N LEU A 168 26.52 12.85 -11.77
CA LEU A 168 25.60 13.84 -12.33
C LEU A 168 24.14 13.39 -12.43
N ALA A 169 23.67 12.52 -11.53
CA ALA A 169 22.28 12.06 -11.50
C ALA A 169 21.24 13.21 -11.46
N PHE A 170 21.62 14.35 -10.89
CA PHE A 170 20.79 15.56 -10.85
C PHE A 170 20.60 16.23 -12.21
N ALA A 171 21.56 16.09 -13.12
CA ALA A 171 21.57 16.70 -14.45
C ALA A 171 21.02 15.79 -15.55
N GLN A 172 20.69 14.53 -15.23
CA GLN A 172 20.19 13.60 -16.23
C GLN A 172 18.81 14.02 -16.72
N PRO A 173 18.56 14.06 -18.05
CA PRO A 173 17.31 14.54 -18.63
C PRO A 173 16.10 13.64 -18.35
N GLY A 174 16.29 12.49 -17.74
CA GLY A 174 15.21 11.61 -17.27
C GLY A 174 14.38 10.98 -18.38
N PHE A 175 14.93 10.71 -19.54
CA PHE A 175 14.21 10.04 -20.65
C PHE A 175 13.62 8.68 -20.29
N ASN A 176 14.21 7.99 -19.34
CA ASN A 176 13.80 6.66 -18.87
C ASN A 176 13.12 6.67 -17.49
N LYS A 177 12.80 7.85 -16.95
CA LYS A 177 12.22 7.99 -15.60
C LYS A 177 10.73 8.25 -15.66
N ASP A 178 10.01 7.76 -14.66
CA ASP A 178 8.62 8.15 -14.46
C ASP A 178 8.52 9.59 -13.99
N SER A 179 7.54 10.30 -14.53
CA SER A 179 7.21 11.66 -14.09
C SER A 179 5.71 11.77 -13.82
N VAL A 180 5.38 12.34 -12.67
CA VAL A 180 4.01 12.65 -12.27
C VAL A 180 3.52 13.96 -12.93
N SER A 181 4.45 14.85 -13.25
CA SER A 181 4.17 16.06 -14.01
C SER A 181 4.49 15.84 -15.49
N ASN A 182 3.65 16.32 -16.39
CA ASN A 182 3.86 16.23 -17.85
C ASN A 182 5.02 17.11 -18.35
N THR A 183 5.98 17.43 -17.49
CA THR A 183 7.09 18.34 -17.77
C THR A 183 8.37 17.64 -18.26
N PHE A 184 8.41 16.32 -18.22
CA PHE A 184 9.59 15.56 -18.67
C PHE A 184 9.34 14.88 -20.01
N PHE A 185 10.39 14.83 -20.83
CA PHE A 185 10.36 14.14 -22.13
C PHE A 185 9.98 12.65 -22.03
N SER A 186 10.23 12.03 -20.90
CA SER A 186 9.82 10.64 -20.62
C SER A 186 8.31 10.39 -20.70
N ASN A 187 7.48 11.43 -20.59
CA ASN A 187 6.03 11.31 -20.75
C ASN A 187 5.58 11.36 -22.21
N ILE A 188 6.42 11.92 -23.08
CA ILE A 188 6.12 12.11 -24.52
C ILE A 188 6.71 10.98 -25.33
N LEU A 189 7.90 10.49 -24.93
CA LEU A 189 8.61 9.44 -25.65
C LEU A 189 8.21 8.04 -25.14
N PRO A 190 7.86 7.10 -26.04
CA PRO A 190 7.52 5.72 -25.67
C PRO A 190 8.77 4.89 -25.35
N VAL A 191 9.60 5.38 -24.41
CA VAL A 191 10.81 4.68 -23.97
C VAL A 191 10.45 3.67 -22.88
N LYS A 192 10.95 2.44 -22.98
CA LYS A 192 10.79 1.42 -21.95
C LYS A 192 11.51 1.87 -20.66
N LYS A 193 10.73 2.17 -19.64
CA LYS A 193 11.24 2.64 -18.35
C LYS A 193 11.92 1.50 -17.59
N LYS A 194 13.09 1.78 -17.01
CA LYS A 194 13.79 0.83 -16.13
C LYS A 194 13.45 1.17 -14.68
N TYR A 195 12.87 0.20 -13.98
CA TYR A 195 12.59 0.30 -12.56
C TYR A 195 13.76 -0.30 -11.79
N ASN A 196 14.39 0.50 -10.95
CA ASN A 196 15.45 0.09 -10.04
C ASN A 196 15.33 0.88 -8.72
N THR A 197 16.24 0.65 -7.77
CA THR A 197 16.23 1.32 -6.48
C THR A 197 16.92 2.68 -6.46
N ASN A 198 17.41 3.19 -7.59
CA ASN A 198 18.06 4.48 -7.67
C ASN A 198 17.10 5.64 -7.43
N LEU A 199 17.43 6.51 -6.50
CA LEU A 199 16.64 7.71 -6.20
C LEU A 199 16.80 8.82 -7.24
N HIS A 200 17.79 8.72 -8.13
CA HIS A 200 18.08 9.72 -9.16
C HIS A 200 18.11 11.15 -8.62
N GLY A 201 19.14 11.47 -7.86
CA GLY A 201 19.39 12.76 -7.28
C GLY A 201 19.30 12.78 -5.75
N GLU A 202 19.68 13.90 -5.17
CA GLU A 202 19.76 14.11 -3.74
C GLU A 202 18.45 14.63 -3.16
N LYS A 203 18.25 14.43 -1.85
CA LYS A 203 17.20 15.10 -1.10
C LYS A 203 17.42 16.61 -1.14
N ARG A 204 16.38 17.36 -1.51
CA ARG A 204 16.39 18.83 -1.59
C ARG A 204 15.32 19.41 -0.66
N ALA A 205 15.41 20.72 -0.45
CA ALA A 205 14.38 21.45 0.27
C ALA A 205 13.01 21.34 -0.42
N CYS A 206 11.95 21.39 0.36
CA CYS A 206 10.59 21.39 -0.15
C CYS A 206 10.32 22.66 -0.97
N ILE A 207 9.91 22.49 -2.22
CA ILE A 207 9.54 23.60 -3.14
C ILE A 207 8.05 23.96 -3.08
N SER A 208 7.30 23.40 -2.15
CA SER A 208 5.86 23.65 -1.94
C SER A 208 4.98 23.41 -3.18
N CYS A 209 5.33 22.43 -4.01
CA CYS A 209 4.62 22.11 -5.27
C CYS A 209 3.24 21.47 -5.08
N SER A 210 2.86 21.09 -3.88
CA SER A 210 1.57 20.49 -3.50
C SER A 210 1.25 19.11 -4.14
N PHE A 211 2.16 18.48 -4.87
CA PHE A 211 1.92 17.17 -5.47
C PHE A 211 1.56 16.09 -4.44
N CYS A 212 2.19 16.12 -3.26
CA CYS A 212 1.89 15.20 -2.17
C CYS A 212 0.47 15.37 -1.61
N ILE A 213 -0.12 16.58 -1.68
CA ILE A 213 -1.52 16.82 -1.30
C ILE A 213 -2.44 16.23 -2.36
N ASN A 214 -2.18 16.57 -3.63
CA ASN A 214 -3.04 16.19 -4.76
C ASN A 214 -3.14 14.66 -4.95
N VAL A 215 -2.09 13.92 -4.57
CA VAL A 215 -2.06 12.46 -4.70
C VAL A 215 -2.59 11.74 -3.47
N CYS A 216 -2.84 12.45 -2.36
CA CYS A 216 -3.24 11.82 -1.11
C CYS A 216 -4.68 11.27 -1.21
N PRO A 217 -4.88 9.95 -1.12
CA PRO A 217 -6.20 9.34 -1.30
C PRO A 217 -7.16 9.60 -0.14
N VAL A 218 -6.62 9.97 1.02
CA VAL A 218 -7.40 10.25 2.25
C VAL A 218 -7.50 11.74 2.56
N GLY A 219 -7.02 12.61 1.67
CA GLY A 219 -7.22 14.05 1.75
C GLY A 219 -6.57 14.76 2.94
N ILE A 220 -5.48 14.22 3.51
CA ILE A 220 -4.67 14.90 4.52
C ILE A 220 -3.67 15.86 3.87
N TYR A 221 -2.89 16.58 4.69
CA TYR A 221 -1.88 17.54 4.24
C TYR A 221 -0.45 17.04 4.47
N PRO A 222 0.09 16.12 3.64
CA PRO A 222 1.41 15.53 3.86
C PRO A 222 2.53 16.57 3.89
N ASN A 223 2.39 17.68 3.13
CA ASN A 223 3.36 18.77 3.09
C ASN A 223 3.51 19.51 4.42
N LEU A 224 2.49 19.54 5.25
CA LEU A 224 2.54 20.13 6.60
C LEU A 224 3.04 19.08 7.60
N LEU A 225 2.42 17.90 7.59
CA LEU A 225 2.73 16.82 8.52
C LEU A 225 4.23 16.45 8.52
N PHE A 226 4.85 16.27 7.34
CA PHE A 226 6.26 15.91 7.33
C PHE A 226 7.17 17.03 7.85
N LYS A 227 6.81 18.32 7.65
CA LYS A 227 7.62 19.46 8.13
C LYS A 227 7.61 19.57 9.66
N TYR A 228 6.48 19.28 10.30
CA TYR A 228 6.39 19.20 11.75
C TYR A 228 7.21 18.01 12.28
N ALA A 229 6.98 16.81 11.69
CA ALA A 229 7.71 15.60 12.09
C ALA A 229 9.23 15.70 11.86
N GLU A 230 9.67 16.30 10.75
CA GLU A 230 11.11 16.51 10.45
C GLU A 230 11.79 17.45 11.45
N ARG A 231 11.05 18.42 12.00
CA ARG A 231 11.55 19.36 13.01
C ARG A 231 11.36 18.90 14.44
N ASP A 232 10.87 17.66 14.59
CA ASP A 232 10.56 17.08 15.90
C ASP A 232 9.51 17.88 16.71
N ILE A 233 8.64 18.59 16.02
CA ILE A 233 7.49 19.29 16.60
C ILE A 233 6.35 18.29 16.70
N ILE A 234 6.27 17.60 17.83
CA ILE A 234 5.27 16.57 18.11
C ILE A 234 4.25 17.19 19.06
N ASP A 235 3.21 17.76 18.49
CA ASP A 235 2.20 18.51 19.23
C ASP A 235 0.78 18.27 18.65
N GLU A 236 -0.19 19.03 19.20
CA GLU A 236 -1.60 18.96 18.76
C GLU A 236 -1.81 19.28 17.27
N TYR A 237 -0.88 19.98 16.62
CA TYR A 237 -1.03 20.29 15.17
C TYR A 237 -0.98 19.05 14.33
N LEU A 238 -0.18 18.03 14.68
CA LEU A 238 -0.16 16.77 13.96
C LEU A 238 -1.53 16.07 13.99
N THR A 239 -2.20 16.08 15.15
CA THR A 239 -3.55 15.53 15.29
C THR A 239 -4.59 16.39 14.56
N ARG A 240 -4.48 17.72 14.61
CA ARG A 240 -5.34 18.65 13.86
C ARG A 240 -5.24 18.45 12.36
N TYR A 241 -4.06 18.17 11.83
CA TYR A 241 -3.84 17.81 10.42
C TYR A 241 -4.14 16.35 10.11
N LYS A 242 -4.76 15.64 11.05
CA LYS A 242 -5.27 14.26 10.87
C LYS A 242 -4.18 13.26 10.50
N ILE A 243 -3.03 13.31 11.22
CA ILE A 243 -1.89 12.41 10.95
C ILE A 243 -2.29 10.93 11.02
N PHE A 244 -3.22 10.55 11.91
CA PHE A 244 -3.70 9.18 12.06
C PHE A 244 -4.55 8.68 10.88
N ASN A 245 -5.05 9.57 10.03
CA ASN A 245 -5.68 9.16 8.76
C ASN A 245 -4.65 8.76 7.69
N CYS A 246 -3.36 8.97 7.92
CA CYS A 246 -2.35 8.53 6.97
C CYS A 246 -2.34 7.00 6.88
N ILE A 247 -2.68 6.47 5.72
CA ILE A 247 -2.68 5.03 5.40
C ILE A 247 -1.31 4.50 4.98
N GLU A 248 -0.27 5.31 5.11
CA GLU A 248 1.13 4.96 4.80
C GLU A 248 1.36 4.41 3.38
N CYS A 249 0.52 4.79 2.43
CA CYS A 249 0.56 4.31 1.05
C CYS A 249 1.80 4.75 0.25
N ASN A 250 2.63 5.63 0.79
CA ASN A 250 3.87 6.13 0.22
C ASN A 250 3.76 6.95 -1.08
N LEU A 251 2.56 7.26 -1.56
CA LEU A 251 2.37 8.07 -2.77
C LEU A 251 2.98 9.47 -2.66
N CYS A 252 2.89 10.09 -1.49
CA CYS A 252 3.47 11.41 -1.24
C CYS A 252 5.01 11.45 -1.37
N THR A 253 5.69 10.35 -1.01
CA THR A 253 7.14 10.19 -1.26
C THR A 253 7.41 9.95 -2.73
N TYR A 254 6.62 9.09 -3.38
CA TYR A 254 6.78 8.74 -4.78
C TYR A 254 6.70 9.97 -5.70
N VAL A 255 5.74 10.87 -5.48
CA VAL A 255 5.55 12.06 -6.32
C VAL A 255 6.47 13.22 -5.96
N CYS A 256 7.26 13.13 -4.90
CA CYS A 256 8.07 14.26 -4.42
C CYS A 256 9.25 14.56 -5.35
N PRO A 257 9.27 15.72 -6.06
CA PRO A 257 10.38 16.08 -6.93
C PRO A 257 11.66 16.39 -6.14
N SER A 258 11.52 16.77 -4.86
CA SER A 258 12.64 17.06 -3.95
C SER A 258 13.20 15.83 -3.25
N LYS A 259 12.73 14.62 -3.58
CA LYS A 259 13.19 13.34 -3.01
C LYS A 259 13.11 13.27 -1.49
N ILE A 260 12.13 13.94 -0.91
CA ILE A 260 11.87 13.92 0.54
C ILE A 260 11.14 12.61 0.88
N PRO A 261 11.58 11.86 1.90
CA PRO A 261 10.90 10.64 2.35
C PRO A 261 9.65 11.00 3.20
N VAL A 262 8.68 11.67 2.56
CA VAL A 262 7.52 12.27 3.22
C VAL A 262 6.74 11.27 4.06
N SER A 263 6.46 10.10 3.51
CA SER A 263 5.71 9.05 4.21
C SER A 263 6.45 8.52 5.44
N SER A 264 7.77 8.32 5.33
CA SER A 264 8.57 7.84 6.46
C SER A 264 8.61 8.85 7.61
N LEU A 265 8.70 10.14 7.30
CA LEU A 265 8.66 11.21 8.29
C LEU A 265 7.27 11.27 8.98
N ILE A 266 6.18 11.15 8.24
CA ILE A 266 4.83 11.11 8.80
C ILE A 266 4.67 9.87 9.70
N LYS A 267 5.14 8.72 9.26
CA LYS A 267 5.12 7.47 10.05
C LYS A 267 5.88 7.61 11.37
N GLU A 268 7.04 8.25 11.33
CA GLU A 268 7.81 8.55 12.54
C GLU A 268 7.06 9.50 13.47
N GLY A 269 6.42 10.55 12.94
CA GLY A 269 5.56 11.45 13.71
C GLY A 269 4.40 10.72 14.40
N LYS A 270 3.73 9.79 13.71
CA LYS A 270 2.70 8.93 14.32
C LYS A 270 3.25 8.14 15.51
N ARG A 271 4.38 7.44 15.30
CA ARG A 271 5.02 6.63 16.35
C ARG A 271 5.44 7.46 17.58
N LYS A 272 5.86 8.71 17.38
CA LYS A 272 6.22 9.60 18.47
C LYS A 272 4.98 9.99 19.30
N LEU A 273 3.88 10.36 18.64
CA LEU A 273 2.60 10.63 19.31
C LEU A 273 2.12 9.41 20.11
N GLU A 274 2.17 8.22 19.53
CA GLU A 274 1.79 6.98 20.20
C GLU A 274 2.65 6.71 21.45
N ARG A 275 3.96 7.00 21.41
CA ARG A 275 4.85 6.90 22.58
C ARG A 275 4.51 7.90 23.68
N GLU A 276 3.96 9.05 23.31
CA GLU A 276 3.44 10.06 24.25
C GLU A 276 2.03 9.73 24.78
N GLY A 277 1.47 8.57 24.39
CA GLY A 277 0.15 8.11 24.80
C GLY A 277 -0.99 8.70 23.97
N ILE A 278 -0.69 9.46 22.91
CA ILE A 278 -1.70 10.05 22.03
C ILE A 278 -2.03 9.06 20.93
N ASN A 279 -3.19 8.43 21.02
CA ASN A 279 -3.68 7.46 20.05
C ASN A 279 -4.77 8.04 19.15
N ALA A 280 -5.07 7.33 18.03
CA ALA A 280 -6.13 7.71 17.12
C ALA A 280 -7.49 7.84 17.83
N ASP A 281 -7.81 6.92 18.72
CA ASP A 281 -9.08 6.88 19.47
C ASP A 281 -9.23 8.10 20.40
N GLU A 282 -8.17 8.49 21.09
CA GLU A 282 -8.17 9.68 21.94
C GLU A 282 -8.31 10.97 21.14
N ALA A 283 -7.65 11.02 19.99
CA ALA A 283 -7.77 12.14 19.06
C ALA A 283 -9.20 12.32 18.52
N VAL A 284 -9.94 11.22 18.34
CA VAL A 284 -11.37 11.22 17.97
C VAL A 284 -12.23 11.68 19.14
N LEU A 285 -12.05 11.09 20.31
CA LEU A 285 -12.88 11.37 21.52
C LEU A 285 -12.77 12.83 21.97
N SER A 286 -11.60 13.43 21.88
CA SER A 286 -11.39 14.84 22.26
C SER A 286 -12.12 15.84 21.35
N ARG A 287 -12.38 15.50 20.08
CA ARG A 287 -13.02 16.38 19.09
C ARG A 287 -14.52 16.14 18.90
N PHE A 288 -14.95 14.92 19.04
CA PHE A 288 -16.34 14.51 18.84
C PHE A 288 -17.00 14.09 20.14
N ASN A 289 -16.78 14.86 21.22
CA ASN A 289 -17.57 14.70 22.41
C ASN A 289 -18.98 15.22 22.10
N LEU A 290 -19.77 14.36 21.46
CA LEU A 290 -21.15 14.64 21.02
C LEU A 290 -22.09 14.93 22.21
N LYS A 291 -21.68 14.62 23.45
CA LYS A 291 -22.44 14.93 24.67
C LYS A 291 -22.66 16.43 24.92
N GLY A 292 -22.03 17.32 24.15
CA GLY A 292 -22.21 18.78 24.27
C GLY A 292 -23.13 19.41 23.22
N ARG A 293 -23.73 18.67 22.30
CA ARG A 293 -24.61 19.22 21.25
C ARG A 293 -26.11 19.16 21.56
N ASP A 294 -26.50 18.58 22.67
CA ASP A 294 -27.89 18.61 23.15
C ASP A 294 -28.09 19.78 24.13
N ARG A 295 -27.77 21.01 23.68
CA ARG A 295 -28.23 22.25 24.35
C ARG A 295 -28.49 23.32 23.29
#